data_75092c22ac24a65a6852f0076b0c8e5b
#
_entry.id   75092c22ac24a65a6852f0076b0c8e5b
#
_cell.length_a   1.000
_cell.length_b   1.000
_cell.length_c   1.000
_cell.angle_alpha   90.00
_cell.angle_beta   90.00
_cell.angle_gamma   90.00
#
_symmetry.space_group_name_H-M   'P 1'
#
loop_
_entity.id
_entity.type
_entity.pdbx_description
1 polymer ?
#
loop_
_entity_poly.entity_id
_entity_poly.type
_entity_poly.pdbx_seq_one_letter_code
_entity_poly.pdbx_strand_id
1 'polypeptide(L)'
;MKKLGIEISGTTSGRRLTLAWLAAASVASLAGSLLLAGCQTISGYSSTSLVRVIDASYNADEPAINVYVEGTLIAANLGEGSITSYGGFAPTNNAVVKVTPSTSNTTLVSSNATLAASKSQSVLISDLNAGFQVTVLEDQSAPAPSGHSEFRVLNQAPSTGAVDVYFLAGTSATVYATAKPVITGLAVGASSGYVTIPSSTLYMVIAPSGTTLSTTATTIYTSAAQPLVGGEVRTVLLVDPQLVTEPVQVYIADDVD
;
A
#
# COMPACT_ATOMS: atom_id res chain seq x y z
N MET A 1 48.27 -26.57 -36.52
CA MET A 1 49.59 -25.98 -36.77
C MET A 1 50.00 -25.03 -35.69
N LYS A 2 51.20 -25.35 -35.16
CA LYS A 2 52.09 -24.57 -34.29
C LYS A 2 51.67 -24.25 -32.85
N LYS A 3 52.23 -25.08 -31.99
CA LYS A 3 52.75 -24.85 -30.63
C LYS A 3 53.75 -23.69 -30.59
N LEU A 4 53.74 -22.98 -29.48
CA LEU A 4 54.97 -22.51 -28.81
C LEU A 4 54.53 -22.26 -27.35
N GLY A 5 55.08 -22.83 -26.53
CA GLY A 5 55.92 -23.27 -25.50
C GLY A 5 57.07 -22.29 -25.17
N ILE A 6 57.07 -21.76 -23.94
CA ILE A 6 58.28 -21.27 -23.30
C ILE A 6 58.20 -21.59 -21.79
N GLU A 7 59.08 -22.54 -21.42
CA GLU A 7 59.59 -22.72 -20.06
C GLU A 7 60.54 -21.57 -19.73
N ILE A 8 60.60 -21.14 -18.51
CA ILE A 8 61.83 -20.65 -17.88
C ILE A 8 61.89 -21.07 -16.40
N SER A 9 62.91 -21.83 -16.16
CA SER A 9 63.52 -22.29 -14.94
C SER A 9 64.34 -21.18 -14.26
N GLY A 10 64.57 -21.35 -12.95
CA GLY A 10 65.75 -20.77 -12.31
C GLY A 10 65.54 -20.23 -10.92
N THR A 11 65.68 -21.02 -9.96
CA THR A 11 66.77 -21.25 -8.95
C THR A 11 67.00 -20.18 -7.89
N THR A 12 66.73 -20.61 -6.66
CA THR A 12 67.47 -20.45 -5.40
C THR A 12 68.27 -19.18 -5.13
N SER A 13 67.95 -18.52 -3.98
CA SER A 13 68.99 -18.26 -2.97
C SER A 13 68.33 -17.84 -1.67
N GLY A 14 68.62 -18.62 -0.64
CA GLY A 14 68.29 -18.30 0.74
C GLY A 14 69.22 -17.26 1.35
N ARG A 15 68.74 -16.63 2.36
CA ARG A 15 69.45 -16.33 3.61
C ARG A 15 68.58 -15.37 4.51
N ARG A 16 68.20 -15.94 5.65
CA ARG A 16 68.23 -15.32 6.99
C ARG A 16 67.86 -13.84 7.10
N LEU A 17 66.69 -13.59 7.62
CA LEU A 17 66.46 -12.49 8.58
C LEU A 17 65.28 -12.89 9.49
N THR A 18 65.68 -13.62 10.52
CA THR A 18 64.92 -13.81 11.74
C THR A 18 65.15 -12.60 12.63
N LEU A 19 64.19 -12.24 13.44
CA LEU A 19 64.14 -11.17 14.46
C LEU A 19 63.81 -9.74 13.97
N ALA A 20 62.56 -9.48 13.64
CA ALA A 20 61.99 -8.15 13.80
C ALA A 20 60.44 -8.15 13.78
N TRP A 21 59.78 -9.26 14.12
CA TRP A 21 58.32 -9.36 14.01
C TRP A 21 57.57 -9.55 15.33
N LEU A 22 58.20 -9.26 16.48
CA LEU A 22 57.57 -9.44 17.79
C LEU A 22 57.20 -8.12 18.51
N ALA A 23 57.39 -6.96 17.89
CA ALA A 23 57.06 -5.68 18.52
C ALA A 23 55.89 -4.92 17.84
N ALA A 24 55.32 -5.43 16.70
CA ALA A 24 54.21 -4.75 16.00
C ALA A 24 52.83 -5.36 16.24
N ALA A 25 52.73 -6.48 16.96
CA ALA A 25 51.45 -7.18 17.17
C ALA A 25 50.66 -6.72 18.40
N SER A 26 51.25 -5.86 19.26
CA SER A 26 50.59 -5.42 20.50
C SER A 26 49.92 -4.03 20.45
N VAL A 27 50.08 -3.29 19.34
CA VAL A 27 49.39 -1.98 19.19
C VAL A 27 48.15 -2.05 18.34
N ALA A 28 47.97 -3.12 17.52
CA ALA A 28 46.79 -3.28 16.68
C ALA A 28 45.55 -3.83 17.43
N SER A 29 45.71 -4.39 18.63
CA SER A 29 44.61 -4.93 19.43
C SER A 29 43.89 -3.91 20.33
N LEU A 30 44.46 -2.71 20.55
CA LEU A 30 43.80 -1.65 21.30
C LEU A 30 42.95 -0.69 20.41
N ALA A 31 43.15 -0.68 19.09
CA ALA A 31 42.36 0.17 18.19
C ALA A 31 41.07 -0.51 17.70
N GLY A 32 40.94 -1.84 17.84
CA GLY A 32 39.75 -2.59 17.43
C GLY A 32 38.61 -2.60 18.45
N SER A 33 38.88 -2.29 19.71
CA SER A 33 37.87 -2.30 20.80
C SER A 33 37.14 -0.96 21.01
N LEU A 34 37.58 0.10 20.33
CA LEU A 34 36.93 1.42 20.43
C LEU A 34 35.86 1.66 19.35
N LEU A 35 35.70 0.74 18.37
CA LEU A 35 34.68 0.87 17.33
C LEU A 35 33.35 0.11 17.63
N LEU A 36 33.30 -0.65 18.74
CA LEU A 36 32.10 -1.37 19.18
C LEU A 36 31.33 -0.67 20.31
N ALA A 37 31.79 0.46 20.79
CA ALA A 37 31.10 1.28 21.79
C ALA A 37 30.17 2.33 21.16
N GLY A 38 29.93 2.28 19.84
CA GLY A 38 29.10 3.22 19.10
C GLY A 38 27.68 2.75 18.82
N CYS A 39 27.22 1.61 19.35
CA CYS A 39 25.80 1.36 19.51
C CYS A 39 25.28 2.13 20.72
N GLN A 40 25.33 3.45 20.66
CA GLN A 40 24.38 4.24 21.42
C GLN A 40 23.02 3.78 20.92
N THR A 41 22.30 3.07 21.76
CA THR A 41 20.84 3.02 21.65
C THR A 41 20.41 4.48 21.54
N ILE A 42 20.02 4.89 20.32
CA ILE A 42 19.35 6.16 20.13
C ILE A 42 17.96 5.95 20.77
N SER A 43 17.91 6.13 22.07
CA SER A 43 16.68 6.27 22.83
C SER A 43 16.08 7.61 22.39
N GLY A 44 15.14 7.55 21.44
CA GLY A 44 14.50 8.72 20.88
C GLY A 44 13.96 8.52 19.47
N TYR A 45 13.93 7.31 18.93
CA TYR A 45 13.11 7.06 17.76
C TYR A 45 11.65 7.16 18.17
N SER A 46 11.08 8.32 17.89
CA SER A 46 9.64 8.39 17.71
C SER A 46 9.31 7.39 16.60
N SER A 47 8.51 6.40 16.93
CA SER A 47 8.03 5.42 15.96
C SER A 47 7.41 6.15 14.76
N THR A 48 7.88 5.84 13.58
CA THR A 48 7.43 6.47 12.33
C THR A 48 5.95 6.16 12.08
N SER A 49 5.20 7.14 11.57
CA SER A 49 3.89 6.93 10.95
C SER A 49 4.11 6.60 9.47
N LEU A 50 3.51 5.54 8.97
CA LEU A 50 3.51 5.19 7.56
C LEU A 50 2.26 5.78 6.91
N VAL A 51 2.41 6.57 5.84
CA VAL A 51 1.31 7.27 5.19
C VAL A 51 1.36 7.01 3.69
N ARG A 52 0.24 6.64 3.11
CA ARG A 52 0.01 6.63 1.66
C ARG A 52 -1.15 7.53 1.29
N VAL A 53 -1.28 7.83 0.00
CA VAL A 53 -2.40 8.60 -0.55
C VAL A 53 -3.26 7.68 -1.41
N ILE A 54 -4.56 7.82 -1.28
CA ILE A 54 -5.58 7.23 -2.17
C ILE A 54 -6.36 8.39 -2.78
N ASP A 55 -6.30 8.54 -4.09
CA ASP A 55 -7.10 9.52 -4.82
C ASP A 55 -8.36 8.86 -5.37
N ALA A 56 -9.48 9.20 -4.80
CA ALA A 56 -10.81 8.79 -5.24
C ALA A 56 -11.63 9.99 -5.75
N SER A 57 -10.97 11.12 -6.02
CA SER A 57 -11.64 12.30 -6.55
C SER A 57 -11.69 12.28 -8.06
N TYR A 58 -12.83 12.62 -8.62
CA TYR A 58 -13.00 12.87 -10.04
C TYR A 58 -13.54 14.28 -10.26
N ASN A 59 -12.68 15.17 -10.69
CA ASN A 59 -13.09 16.50 -11.11
C ASN A 59 -12.57 16.77 -12.54
N ALA A 60 -13.49 16.94 -13.47
CA ALA A 60 -13.15 17.16 -14.88
C ALA A 60 -12.30 18.43 -15.10
N ASP A 61 -12.45 19.44 -14.23
CA ASP A 61 -11.67 20.68 -14.28
C ASP A 61 -10.28 20.54 -13.64
N GLU A 62 -10.10 19.55 -12.74
CA GLU A 62 -8.89 19.26 -12.00
C GLU A 62 -8.58 17.74 -12.03
N PRO A 63 -8.25 17.21 -13.23
CA PRO A 63 -8.15 15.76 -13.43
C PRO A 63 -6.94 15.11 -12.74
N ALA A 64 -6.01 15.91 -12.23
CA ALA A 64 -4.85 15.43 -11.49
C ALA A 64 -4.48 16.39 -10.36
N ILE A 65 -4.12 15.81 -9.20
CA ILE A 65 -3.83 16.55 -7.98
C ILE A 65 -2.42 16.28 -7.45
N ASN A 66 -1.93 17.23 -6.67
CA ASN A 66 -0.74 17.08 -5.84
C ASN A 66 -1.16 17.08 -4.36
N VAL A 67 -0.57 16.20 -3.57
CA VAL A 67 -0.84 16.09 -2.12
C VAL A 67 0.42 16.40 -1.33
N TYR A 68 0.26 17.28 -0.36
CA TYR A 68 1.33 17.69 0.56
C TYR A 68 0.96 17.32 1.99
N VAL A 69 1.95 16.89 2.75
CA VAL A 69 1.86 16.71 4.20
C VAL A 69 2.96 17.55 4.84
N GLU A 70 2.58 18.42 5.79
CA GLU A 70 3.53 19.35 6.45
C GLU A 70 4.37 20.15 5.43
N GLY A 71 3.75 20.58 4.31
CA GLY A 71 4.41 21.32 3.25
C GLY A 71 5.30 20.49 2.33
N THR A 72 5.52 19.20 2.63
CA THR A 72 6.30 18.28 1.77
C THR A 72 5.37 17.63 0.75
N LEU A 73 5.73 17.70 -0.52
CA LEU A 73 5.04 17.00 -1.61
C LEU A 73 5.23 15.50 -1.44
N ILE A 74 4.15 14.76 -1.19
CA ILE A 74 4.17 13.31 -0.96
C ILE A 74 3.61 12.52 -2.14
N ALA A 75 2.76 13.15 -2.92
CA ALA A 75 2.21 12.56 -4.13
C ALA A 75 1.99 13.65 -5.17
N ALA A 76 2.43 13.41 -6.40
CA ALA A 76 2.35 14.36 -7.49
C ALA A 76 1.58 13.79 -8.67
N ASN A 77 0.77 14.65 -9.28
CA ASN A 77 0.03 14.33 -10.51
C ASN A 77 -0.80 13.02 -10.38
N LEU A 78 -1.48 12.86 -9.23
CA LEU A 78 -2.40 11.74 -9.03
C LEU A 78 -3.67 11.99 -9.83
N GLY A 79 -4.14 10.97 -10.52
CA GLY A 79 -5.49 10.90 -11.06
C GLY A 79 -6.35 9.97 -10.24
N GLU A 80 -7.66 10.01 -10.47
CA GLU A 80 -8.63 9.13 -9.84
C GLU A 80 -8.21 7.65 -9.88
N GLY A 81 -8.37 6.94 -8.78
CA GLY A 81 -7.99 5.55 -8.62
C GLY A 81 -6.50 5.34 -8.27
N SER A 82 -5.70 6.40 -8.23
CA SER A 82 -4.29 6.29 -7.86
C SER A 82 -4.13 5.95 -6.39
N ILE A 83 -3.29 4.95 -6.09
CA ILE A 83 -2.90 4.56 -4.73
C ILE A 83 -1.38 4.55 -4.67
N THR A 84 -0.78 5.33 -3.76
CA THR A 84 0.69 5.40 -3.62
C THR A 84 1.22 4.31 -2.70
N SER A 85 2.52 4.09 -2.73
CA SER A 85 3.21 3.35 -1.67
C SER A 85 3.25 4.14 -0.37
N TYR A 86 3.49 3.46 0.76
CA TYR A 86 3.68 4.10 2.04
C TYR A 86 5.00 4.88 2.12
N GLY A 87 4.93 6.09 2.70
CA GLY A 87 6.09 6.91 3.07
C GLY A 87 6.15 7.12 4.57
N GLY A 88 7.36 7.26 5.12
CA GLY A 88 7.57 7.47 6.56
C GLY A 88 7.47 8.95 6.94
N PHE A 89 6.69 9.26 7.99
CA PHE A 89 6.50 10.60 8.53
C PHE A 89 6.73 10.64 10.03
N ALA A 90 7.12 11.80 10.56
CA ALA A 90 7.13 12.02 12.00
C ALA A 90 5.69 12.03 12.52
N PRO A 91 5.40 11.29 13.61
CA PRO A 91 4.07 11.31 14.22
C PRO A 91 3.71 12.71 14.74
N THR A 92 2.47 13.12 14.50
CA THR A 92 1.93 14.40 14.97
C THR A 92 0.42 14.34 15.05
N ASN A 93 -0.16 15.06 16.01
CA ASN A 93 -1.62 15.15 16.15
C ASN A 93 -2.26 16.23 15.27
N ASN A 94 -1.48 16.99 14.53
CA ASN A 94 -1.96 18.14 13.79
C ASN A 94 -1.18 18.34 12.48
N ALA A 95 -0.95 17.27 11.72
CA ALA A 95 -0.34 17.36 10.40
C ALA A 95 -1.26 18.13 9.44
N VAL A 96 -0.72 19.10 8.73
CA VAL A 96 -1.47 19.81 7.69
C VAL A 96 -1.38 18.98 6.39
N VAL A 97 -2.51 18.45 5.94
CA VAL A 97 -2.67 17.84 4.62
C VAL A 97 -3.27 18.86 3.67
N LYS A 98 -2.56 19.18 2.59
CA LYS A 98 -3.00 20.12 1.57
C LYS A 98 -3.05 19.43 0.20
N VAL A 99 -4.13 19.70 -0.54
CA VAL A 99 -4.32 19.25 -1.92
C VAL A 99 -4.35 20.46 -2.85
N THR A 100 -3.67 20.35 -3.98
CA THR A 100 -3.67 21.37 -5.05
C THR A 100 -3.86 20.68 -6.40
N PRO A 101 -4.33 21.41 -7.43
CA PRO A 101 -4.21 20.93 -8.81
C PRO A 101 -2.75 20.60 -9.16
N SER A 102 -2.54 19.63 -10.05
CA SER A 102 -1.19 19.34 -10.55
C SER A 102 -0.60 20.50 -11.37
N THR A 103 -1.45 21.36 -11.90
CA THR A 103 -1.11 22.48 -12.81
C THR A 103 -0.92 23.81 -12.08
N SER A 104 -1.31 23.91 -10.79
CA SER A 104 -1.24 25.16 -10.03
C SER A 104 -0.96 24.89 -8.55
N ASN A 105 -0.68 25.97 -7.80
CA ASN A 105 -0.52 25.93 -6.35
C ASN A 105 -1.79 26.39 -5.58
N THR A 106 -2.92 26.54 -6.27
CA THR A 106 -4.19 26.89 -5.65
C THR A 106 -4.60 25.79 -4.70
N THR A 107 -4.97 26.13 -3.47
CA THR A 107 -5.41 25.12 -2.50
C THR A 107 -6.84 24.69 -2.84
N LEU A 108 -7.06 23.41 -3.14
CA LEU A 108 -8.38 22.80 -3.29
C LEU A 108 -8.98 22.47 -1.93
N VAL A 109 -8.20 21.85 -1.08
CA VAL A 109 -8.56 21.59 0.32
C VAL A 109 -7.30 21.60 1.19
N SER A 110 -7.48 22.02 2.44
CA SER A 110 -6.47 21.89 3.49
C SER A 110 -7.15 21.43 4.77
N SER A 111 -6.65 20.37 5.38
CA SER A 111 -7.24 19.74 6.57
C SER A 111 -6.14 19.34 7.54
N ASN A 112 -6.45 19.36 8.82
CA ASN A 112 -5.57 18.82 9.85
C ASN A 112 -5.85 17.33 10.06
N ALA A 113 -4.77 16.55 10.22
CA ALA A 113 -4.82 15.11 10.39
C ALA A 113 -3.93 14.66 11.55
N THR A 114 -4.27 13.54 12.16
CA THR A 114 -3.40 12.87 13.13
C THR A 114 -2.60 11.80 12.40
N LEU A 115 -1.27 11.93 12.40
CA LEU A 115 -0.34 10.90 11.97
C LEU A 115 0.12 10.12 13.19
N ALA A 116 -0.48 8.95 13.41
CA ALA A 116 -0.26 8.15 14.60
C ALA A 116 1.06 7.39 14.55
N ALA A 117 1.80 7.38 15.65
CA ALA A 117 3.05 6.65 15.79
C ALA A 117 2.87 5.14 15.60
N SER A 118 3.76 4.48 14.86
CA SER A 118 3.73 3.03 14.58
C SER A 118 2.44 2.55 13.88
N LYS A 119 1.77 3.43 13.16
CA LYS A 119 0.57 3.09 12.38
C LYS A 119 0.82 3.29 10.91
N SER A 120 0.15 2.45 10.10
CA SER A 120 -0.05 2.67 8.68
C SER A 120 -1.38 3.39 8.48
N GLN A 121 -1.41 4.40 7.64
CA GLN A 121 -2.57 5.26 7.42
C GLN A 121 -2.70 5.62 5.95
N SER A 122 -3.94 5.63 5.45
CA SER A 122 -4.29 6.13 4.13
C SER A 122 -4.92 7.50 4.21
N VAL A 123 -4.36 8.48 3.51
CA VAL A 123 -4.97 9.78 3.25
C VAL A 123 -5.85 9.63 2.02
N LEU A 124 -7.16 9.48 2.23
CA LEU A 124 -8.15 9.38 1.17
C LEU A 124 -8.58 10.78 0.75
N ILE A 125 -8.42 11.08 -0.53
CA ILE A 125 -8.94 12.28 -1.18
C ILE A 125 -10.20 11.92 -1.93
N SER A 126 -11.29 12.62 -1.69
CA SER A 126 -12.58 12.42 -2.37
C SER A 126 -13.26 13.75 -2.67
N ASP A 127 -14.24 13.75 -3.55
CA ASP A 127 -15.02 14.94 -3.94
C ASP A 127 -16.54 14.67 -3.96
N LEU A 128 -17.00 13.69 -3.19
CA LEU A 128 -18.40 13.23 -3.15
C LEU A 128 -19.42 14.32 -2.77
N ASN A 129 -19.01 15.35 -2.04
CA ASN A 129 -19.88 16.38 -1.50
C ASN A 129 -19.40 17.80 -1.87
N ALA A 130 -19.69 18.25 -3.07
CA ALA A 130 -19.49 19.64 -3.48
C ALA A 130 -18.09 20.23 -3.18
N GLY A 131 -17.03 19.41 -3.31
CA GLY A 131 -15.65 19.85 -3.16
C GLY A 131 -14.75 18.77 -2.57
N PHE A 132 -13.45 19.00 -2.72
CA PHE A 132 -12.43 18.07 -2.24
C PHE A 132 -12.49 17.91 -0.71
N GLN A 133 -12.34 16.68 -0.28
CA GLN A 133 -12.30 16.29 1.13
C GLN A 133 -11.08 15.41 1.41
N VAL A 134 -10.57 15.48 2.64
CA VAL A 134 -9.48 14.65 3.15
C VAL A 134 -9.99 13.83 4.31
N THR A 135 -9.87 12.52 4.20
CA THR A 135 -10.16 11.58 5.29
C THR A 135 -8.93 10.74 5.59
N VAL A 136 -8.54 10.61 6.85
CA VAL A 136 -7.44 9.71 7.25
C VAL A 136 -8.04 8.42 7.79
N LEU A 137 -7.63 7.32 7.19
CA LEU A 137 -8.04 5.97 7.56
C LEU A 137 -6.84 5.25 8.20
N GLU A 138 -7.05 4.60 9.34
CA GLU A 138 -6.06 3.69 9.90
C GLU A 138 -6.07 2.40 9.08
N ASP A 139 -4.90 1.99 8.60
CA ASP A 139 -4.73 0.76 7.85
C ASP A 139 -4.27 -0.36 8.77
N GLN A 140 -4.62 -1.59 8.42
CA GLN A 140 -4.11 -2.74 9.13
C GLN A 140 -2.65 -2.96 8.75
N SER A 141 -1.77 -2.99 9.75
CA SER A 141 -0.32 -3.17 9.56
C SER A 141 0.16 -4.59 9.91
N ALA A 142 -0.73 -5.44 10.42
CA ALA A 142 -0.43 -6.83 10.72
C ALA A 142 -1.02 -7.75 9.64
N PRO A 143 -0.31 -8.83 9.25
CA PRO A 143 -0.86 -9.81 8.33
C PRO A 143 -2.19 -10.39 8.82
N ALA A 144 -3.05 -10.77 7.90
CA ALA A 144 -4.28 -11.49 8.19
C ALA A 144 -4.00 -12.82 8.92
N PRO A 145 -4.95 -13.38 9.68
CA PRO A 145 -4.79 -14.65 10.34
C PRO A 145 -4.39 -15.77 9.36
N SER A 146 -3.62 -16.75 9.86
CA SER A 146 -3.20 -17.89 9.03
C SER A 146 -4.39 -18.56 8.33
N GLY A 147 -4.25 -18.84 7.04
CA GLY A 147 -5.31 -19.40 6.20
C GLY A 147 -6.44 -18.44 5.84
N HIS A 148 -6.26 -17.16 6.09
CA HIS A 148 -7.22 -16.10 5.76
C HIS A 148 -6.54 -14.93 5.07
N SER A 149 -7.33 -14.16 4.32
CA SER A 149 -7.00 -12.83 3.82
C SER A 149 -8.00 -11.83 4.38
N GLU A 150 -7.64 -10.57 4.46
CA GLU A 150 -8.53 -9.51 4.94
C GLU A 150 -8.70 -8.43 3.87
N PHE A 151 -9.92 -7.95 3.76
CA PHE A 151 -10.29 -6.93 2.78
C PHE A 151 -11.06 -5.81 3.45
N ARG A 152 -10.72 -4.58 3.09
CA ARG A 152 -11.52 -3.39 3.33
C ARG A 152 -11.99 -2.85 1.99
N VAL A 153 -13.25 -2.42 1.91
CA VAL A 153 -13.82 -1.80 0.71
C VAL A 153 -14.16 -0.35 1.02
N LEU A 154 -13.70 0.55 0.16
CA LEU A 154 -14.03 1.97 0.15
C LEU A 154 -14.98 2.23 -1.00
N ASN A 155 -16.23 2.59 -0.72
CA ASN A 155 -17.20 2.92 -1.77
C ASN A 155 -17.17 4.42 -2.04
N GLN A 156 -16.44 4.81 -3.08
CA GLN A 156 -16.33 6.19 -3.56
C GLN A 156 -16.98 6.38 -4.94
N ALA A 157 -17.96 5.53 -5.27
CA ALA A 157 -18.67 5.51 -6.53
C ALA A 157 -20.14 5.98 -6.39
N PRO A 158 -20.42 7.30 -6.45
CA PRO A 158 -21.76 7.85 -6.25
C PRO A 158 -22.80 7.30 -7.23
N SER A 159 -22.42 6.98 -8.48
CA SER A 159 -23.34 6.44 -9.48
C SER A 159 -23.83 5.02 -9.17
N THR A 160 -23.10 4.25 -8.36
CA THR A 160 -23.49 2.89 -8.00
C THR A 160 -24.45 2.83 -6.81
N GLY A 161 -24.45 3.85 -5.96
CA GLY A 161 -25.18 3.86 -4.69
C GLY A 161 -24.60 2.89 -3.66
N ALA A 162 -25.43 2.43 -2.73
CA ALA A 162 -25.01 1.45 -1.74
C ALA A 162 -24.83 0.06 -2.38
N VAL A 163 -23.78 -0.66 -1.95
CA VAL A 163 -23.40 -1.96 -2.53
C VAL A 163 -23.31 -3.07 -1.50
N ASP A 164 -23.52 -4.31 -1.97
CA ASP A 164 -23.21 -5.55 -1.27
C ASP A 164 -22.00 -6.20 -1.95
N VAL A 165 -21.06 -6.74 -1.14
CA VAL A 165 -19.83 -7.38 -1.64
C VAL A 165 -19.81 -8.85 -1.25
N TYR A 166 -19.50 -9.70 -2.22
CA TYR A 166 -19.44 -11.15 -2.08
C TYR A 166 -18.07 -11.68 -2.48
N PHE A 167 -17.63 -12.75 -1.83
CA PHE A 167 -16.49 -13.56 -2.25
C PHE A 167 -16.98 -14.99 -2.48
N LEU A 168 -16.94 -15.44 -3.72
CA LEU A 168 -17.64 -16.65 -4.18
C LEU A 168 -16.66 -17.64 -4.82
N ALA A 169 -16.88 -18.93 -4.60
CA ALA A 169 -16.08 -20.00 -5.22
C ALA A 169 -16.39 -20.18 -6.73
N GLY A 170 -17.36 -19.45 -7.28
CA GLY A 170 -17.75 -19.51 -8.67
C GLY A 170 -18.89 -18.54 -8.97
N THR A 171 -19.29 -18.50 -10.23
CA THR A 171 -20.34 -17.60 -10.75
C THR A 171 -21.53 -18.38 -11.33
N SER A 172 -21.71 -19.66 -10.95
CA SER A 172 -22.83 -20.49 -11.40
C SER A 172 -24.13 -20.17 -10.64
N ALA A 173 -25.27 -20.53 -11.21
CA ALA A 173 -26.58 -20.37 -10.58
C ALA A 173 -26.65 -21.02 -9.20
N THR A 174 -26.04 -22.19 -9.02
CA THR A 174 -26.00 -22.91 -7.75
C THR A 174 -25.23 -22.14 -6.68
N VAL A 175 -24.10 -21.52 -7.05
CA VAL A 175 -23.30 -20.69 -6.13
C VAL A 175 -24.08 -19.43 -5.78
N TYR A 176 -24.66 -18.75 -6.74
CA TYR A 176 -25.45 -17.54 -6.50
C TYR A 176 -26.69 -17.80 -5.62
N ALA A 177 -27.36 -18.94 -5.78
CA ALA A 177 -28.56 -19.28 -5.02
C ALA A 177 -28.30 -19.37 -3.49
N THR A 178 -27.07 -19.61 -3.07
CA THR A 178 -26.66 -19.73 -1.67
C THR A 178 -25.73 -18.59 -1.22
N ALA A 179 -25.42 -17.66 -2.11
CA ALA A 179 -24.50 -16.56 -1.85
C ALA A 179 -25.02 -15.65 -0.73
N LYS A 180 -24.11 -15.27 0.16
CA LYS A 180 -24.36 -14.25 1.18
C LYS A 180 -23.29 -13.18 1.05
N PRO A 181 -23.65 -11.91 1.12
CA PRO A 181 -22.66 -10.85 1.12
C PRO A 181 -21.81 -10.91 2.40
N VAL A 182 -20.52 -10.64 2.26
CA VAL A 182 -19.59 -10.45 3.39
C VAL A 182 -19.59 -9.01 3.88
N ILE A 183 -19.97 -8.08 2.99
CA ILE A 183 -20.21 -6.67 3.30
C ILE A 183 -21.60 -6.35 2.76
N THR A 184 -22.45 -5.77 3.59
CA THR A 184 -23.86 -5.49 3.25
C THR A 184 -24.12 -3.99 3.36
N GLY A 185 -24.77 -3.43 2.33
CA GLY A 185 -25.28 -2.05 2.37
C GLY A 185 -24.19 -0.99 2.52
N LEU A 186 -23.00 -1.21 1.96
CA LEU A 186 -21.91 -0.25 2.03
C LEU A 186 -22.29 1.03 1.29
N ALA A 187 -22.63 2.06 2.04
CA ALA A 187 -23.04 3.35 1.49
C ALA A 187 -21.91 4.06 0.74
N VAL A 188 -22.26 4.94 -0.18
CA VAL A 188 -21.31 5.85 -0.83
C VAL A 188 -20.62 6.71 0.22
N GLY A 189 -19.31 6.92 0.08
CA GLY A 189 -18.45 7.61 1.04
C GLY A 189 -18.03 6.78 2.24
N ALA A 190 -18.53 5.54 2.37
CA ALA A 190 -18.23 4.69 3.52
C ALA A 190 -17.04 3.75 3.30
N SER A 191 -16.42 3.33 4.40
CA SER A 191 -15.46 2.23 4.51
C SER A 191 -16.11 1.06 5.25
N SER A 192 -15.93 -0.16 4.76
CA SER A 192 -16.49 -1.37 5.40
C SER A 192 -15.79 -1.77 6.70
N GLY A 193 -14.60 -1.23 6.98
CA GLY A 193 -13.65 -1.90 7.85
C GLY A 193 -13.07 -3.15 7.19
N TYR A 194 -12.15 -3.85 7.88
CA TYR A 194 -11.58 -5.10 7.37
C TYR A 194 -12.49 -6.28 7.67
N VAL A 195 -12.70 -7.14 6.67
CA VAL A 195 -13.45 -8.38 6.77
C VAL A 195 -12.54 -9.56 6.45
N THR A 196 -12.61 -10.61 7.24
CA THR A 196 -11.76 -11.80 7.11
C THR A 196 -12.41 -12.80 6.16
N ILE A 197 -11.66 -13.23 5.14
CA ILE A 197 -12.08 -14.19 4.12
C ILE A 197 -11.15 -15.40 4.16
N PRO A 198 -11.65 -16.64 4.13
CA PRO A 198 -10.80 -17.81 4.00
C PRO A 198 -9.95 -17.79 2.74
N SER A 199 -8.66 -18.13 2.85
CA SER A 199 -7.76 -18.20 1.70
C SER A 199 -8.21 -19.30 0.74
N SER A 200 -8.54 -18.90 -0.47
CA SER A 200 -9.04 -19.77 -1.54
C SER A 200 -8.99 -19.03 -2.87
N THR A 201 -9.28 -19.71 -3.96
CA THR A 201 -9.52 -19.04 -5.24
C THR A 201 -10.98 -18.61 -5.31
N LEU A 202 -11.22 -17.29 -5.27
CA LEU A 202 -12.55 -16.70 -5.19
C LEU A 202 -12.76 -15.62 -6.26
N TYR A 203 -14.02 -15.39 -6.57
CA TYR A 203 -14.49 -14.26 -7.35
C TYR A 203 -15.03 -13.19 -6.40
N MET A 204 -14.56 -11.96 -6.54
CA MET A 204 -15.20 -10.81 -5.90
C MET A 204 -16.37 -10.35 -6.77
N VAL A 205 -17.57 -10.35 -6.21
CA VAL A 205 -18.79 -9.86 -6.90
C VAL A 205 -19.34 -8.69 -6.10
N ILE A 206 -19.66 -7.60 -6.81
CA ILE A 206 -20.26 -6.40 -6.23
C ILE A 206 -21.62 -6.22 -6.92
N ALA A 207 -22.66 -6.01 -6.12
CA ALA A 207 -24.01 -5.81 -6.59
C ALA A 207 -24.67 -4.63 -5.87
N PRO A 208 -25.72 -4.01 -6.44
CA PRO A 208 -26.52 -3.03 -5.71
C PRO A 208 -27.05 -3.66 -4.42
N SER A 209 -27.05 -2.88 -3.34
CA SER A 209 -27.45 -3.40 -2.02
C SER A 209 -28.88 -3.96 -2.04
N GLY A 210 -29.05 -5.12 -1.40
CA GLY A 210 -30.31 -5.86 -1.36
C GLY A 210 -30.61 -6.69 -2.62
N THR A 211 -29.67 -6.74 -3.59
CA THR A 211 -29.85 -7.57 -4.80
C THR A 211 -29.67 -9.05 -4.45
N THR A 212 -30.67 -9.87 -4.81
CA THR A 212 -30.51 -11.33 -4.80
C THR A 212 -29.70 -11.75 -6.02
N LEU A 213 -28.52 -12.33 -5.81
CA LEU A 213 -27.67 -12.78 -6.91
C LEU A 213 -28.33 -13.91 -7.71
N SER A 214 -28.21 -13.82 -9.03
CA SER A 214 -28.58 -14.87 -9.99
C SER A 214 -27.73 -14.71 -11.25
N THR A 215 -27.75 -15.67 -12.14
CA THR A 215 -27.03 -15.57 -13.42
C THR A 215 -27.60 -14.49 -14.36
N THR A 216 -28.79 -13.97 -14.05
CA THR A 216 -29.46 -12.89 -14.80
C THR A 216 -29.53 -11.59 -13.98
N ALA A 217 -29.13 -11.60 -12.72
CA ALA A 217 -29.09 -10.37 -11.91
C ALA A 217 -27.99 -9.44 -12.42
N THR A 218 -28.30 -8.15 -12.43
CA THR A 218 -27.32 -7.14 -12.76
C THR A 218 -26.31 -7.05 -11.61
N THR A 219 -25.08 -7.48 -11.86
CA THR A 219 -23.94 -7.19 -11.00
C THR A 219 -23.27 -5.90 -11.46
N ILE A 220 -22.72 -5.15 -10.52
CA ILE A 220 -21.94 -3.94 -10.82
C ILE A 220 -20.55 -4.34 -11.28
N TYR A 221 -19.97 -5.36 -10.62
CA TYR A 221 -18.63 -5.84 -10.93
C TYR A 221 -18.51 -7.33 -10.62
N THR A 222 -17.74 -8.03 -11.42
CA THR A 222 -17.34 -9.42 -11.17
C THR A 222 -15.89 -9.58 -11.58
N SER A 223 -15.01 -9.86 -10.62
CA SER A 223 -13.58 -10.08 -10.89
C SER A 223 -13.35 -11.38 -11.67
N ALA A 224 -12.18 -11.53 -12.25
CA ALA A 224 -11.64 -12.86 -12.53
C ALA A 224 -11.44 -13.64 -11.22
N ALA A 225 -11.29 -14.97 -11.33
CA ALA A 225 -10.93 -15.79 -10.19
C ALA A 225 -9.57 -15.36 -9.64
N GLN A 226 -9.52 -15.00 -8.36
CA GLN A 226 -8.32 -14.51 -7.67
C GLN A 226 -7.88 -15.53 -6.62
N PRO A 227 -6.63 -16.01 -6.66
CA PRO A 227 -6.08 -16.76 -5.55
C PRO A 227 -5.85 -15.81 -4.36
N LEU A 228 -6.57 -16.03 -3.25
CA LEU A 228 -6.34 -15.33 -1.99
C LEU A 228 -5.35 -16.13 -1.15
N VAL A 229 -4.23 -15.50 -0.80
CA VAL A 229 -3.15 -16.13 -0.04
C VAL A 229 -3.27 -15.73 1.43
N GLY A 230 -3.00 -16.67 2.33
CA GLY A 230 -3.03 -16.39 3.77
C GLY A 230 -2.04 -15.31 4.17
N GLY A 231 -2.49 -14.37 5.00
CA GLY A 231 -1.72 -13.23 5.45
C GLY A 231 -1.95 -11.93 4.64
N GLU A 232 -2.57 -12.01 3.46
CA GLU A 232 -2.86 -10.82 2.66
C GLU A 232 -3.86 -9.90 3.36
N VAL A 233 -3.58 -8.60 3.30
CA VAL A 233 -4.50 -7.53 3.74
C VAL A 233 -4.60 -6.52 2.62
N ARG A 234 -5.81 -6.24 2.15
CA ARG A 234 -6.04 -5.43 0.96
C ARG A 234 -7.12 -4.38 1.16
N THR A 235 -6.89 -3.22 0.57
CA THR A 235 -7.92 -2.19 0.37
C THR A 235 -8.42 -2.24 -1.06
N VAL A 236 -9.73 -2.32 -1.20
CA VAL A 236 -10.45 -2.25 -2.48
C VAL A 236 -11.12 -0.88 -2.56
N LEU A 237 -10.80 -0.11 -3.59
CA LEU A 237 -11.40 1.18 -3.87
C LEU A 237 -12.37 1.05 -5.03
N LEU A 238 -13.60 1.49 -4.83
CA LEU A 238 -14.63 1.62 -5.86
C LEU A 238 -14.77 3.09 -6.22
N VAL A 239 -14.67 3.43 -7.50
CA VAL A 239 -14.92 4.79 -8.02
C VAL A 239 -15.81 4.72 -9.23
N ASP A 240 -16.45 5.82 -9.58
CA ASP A 240 -17.23 5.91 -10.82
C ASP A 240 -16.34 5.76 -12.05
N PRO A 241 -16.81 5.15 -13.12
CA PRO A 241 -16.02 4.98 -14.31
C PRO A 241 -15.85 6.31 -15.05
N GLN A 242 -14.64 6.60 -15.49
CA GLN A 242 -14.38 7.71 -16.41
C GLN A 242 -14.95 7.44 -17.83
N LEU A 243 -15.22 6.18 -18.15
CA LEU A 243 -15.83 5.75 -19.39
C LEU A 243 -17.21 5.16 -19.10
N VAL A 244 -18.24 5.62 -19.82
CA VAL A 244 -19.64 5.22 -19.66
C VAL A 244 -19.95 3.74 -19.94
N THR A 245 -18.96 2.94 -20.32
CA THR A 245 -19.15 1.52 -20.65
C THR A 245 -19.11 0.58 -19.45
N GLU A 246 -18.50 1.01 -18.37
CA GLU A 246 -18.33 0.19 -17.15
C GLU A 246 -19.18 0.78 -16.01
N PRO A 247 -19.83 -0.02 -15.18
CA PRO A 247 -20.64 0.48 -14.08
C PRO A 247 -19.82 1.00 -12.89
N VAL A 248 -18.59 0.52 -12.72
CA VAL A 248 -17.66 0.93 -11.64
C VAL A 248 -16.23 0.58 -12.03
N GLN A 249 -15.27 1.36 -11.58
CA GLN A 249 -13.85 0.99 -11.59
C GLN A 249 -13.43 0.48 -10.21
N VAL A 250 -12.61 -0.57 -10.20
CA VAL A 250 -12.15 -1.24 -8.97
C VAL A 250 -10.64 -1.27 -8.95
N TYR A 251 -10.06 -0.66 -7.92
CA TYR A 251 -8.61 -0.66 -7.67
C TYR A 251 -8.33 -1.43 -6.39
N ILE A 252 -7.26 -2.19 -6.37
CA ILE A 252 -6.87 -3.03 -5.23
C ILE A 252 -5.42 -2.69 -4.88
N ALA A 253 -5.17 -2.45 -3.61
CA ALA A 253 -3.83 -2.25 -3.07
C ALA A 253 -3.57 -3.15 -1.86
N ASP A 254 -2.34 -3.63 -1.73
CA ASP A 254 -1.91 -4.33 -0.53
C ASP A 254 -1.65 -3.33 0.61
N ASP A 255 -2.05 -3.68 1.83
CA ASP A 255 -1.91 -2.85 3.02
C ASP A 255 -0.74 -3.30 3.90
N VAL A 256 -0.27 -4.53 3.70
CA VAL A 256 0.88 -5.12 4.39
C VAL A 256 1.86 -5.64 3.34
N ASP A 257 3.09 -5.14 3.39
CA ASP A 257 4.23 -5.59 2.56
C ASP A 257 4.92 -6.82 3.15
#